data_befce73918012e4782a1b95a236df2fd
#
_entry.id   befce73918012e4782a1b95a236df2fd
#
_cell.length_a   1.000
_cell.length_b   1.000
_cell.length_c   1.000
_cell.angle_alpha   90.00
_cell.angle_beta   90.00
_cell.angle_gamma   90.00
#
_symmetry.space_group_name_H-M   'P 1'
#
loop_
_entity.id
_entity.type
_entity.pdbx_description
1 polymer ?
#
loop_
_entity_poly.entity_id
_entity_poly.type
_entity_poly.pdbx_seq_one_letter_code
_entity_poly.pdbx_strand_id
1 'polypeptide(L)'
;SDVCSSDLITGKDQLYFYDAAAPIIEKDSIDMDKVYLKSRYDKGEAAYLNCPMTEEEFNRFYDAVLEAEVAPVNEFEKEKYFEGCMPFEVMAGRGHKTLLFGPMKPVGLEDPKTGKRPYAVVQLRQDDAAGTLYNIVGFQTHLKWGAQKEVIQLIPGLENVDIVRYGVMHRNTFINSPDVLNEKYELINNDRIQFAGQM
;
A
#
# COMPACT_ATOMS: atom_id res chain seq x y z
N SER A 1 -10.11 -15.89 19.38
CA SER A 1 -9.22 -17.05 19.50
C SER A 1 -8.21 -17.00 18.35
N ASP A 2 -7.08 -16.33 18.61
CA ASP A 2 -6.16 -15.95 17.54
C ASP A 2 -4.90 -16.80 17.53
N VAL A 3 -4.94 -17.95 18.17
CA VAL A 3 -3.92 -18.98 17.99
C VAL A 3 -4.32 -19.75 16.73
N CYS A 4 -3.51 -19.67 15.69
CA CYS A 4 -3.74 -20.44 14.48
C CYS A 4 -3.77 -21.92 14.86
N SER A 5 -4.86 -22.60 14.52
CA SER A 5 -5.01 -24.04 14.86
C SER A 5 -3.83 -24.86 14.34
N SER A 6 -3.19 -24.42 13.26
CA SER A 6 -2.01 -25.03 12.69
C SER A 6 -0.78 -24.94 13.61
N ASP A 7 -0.59 -23.86 14.37
CA ASP A 7 0.54 -23.73 15.32
C ASP A 7 0.44 -24.76 16.44
N LEU A 8 -0.79 -24.97 16.94
CA LEU A 8 -1.05 -26.01 17.96
C LEU A 8 -0.82 -27.44 17.45
N ILE A 9 -1.16 -27.69 16.19
CA ILE A 9 -1.05 -29.02 15.59
C ILE A 9 0.38 -29.32 15.16
N THR A 10 1.09 -28.34 14.60
CA THR A 10 2.46 -28.53 14.10
C THR A 10 3.53 -28.34 15.16
N GLY A 11 3.22 -27.61 16.24
CA GLY A 11 4.17 -27.25 17.30
C GLY A 11 5.32 -26.34 16.83
N LYS A 12 5.17 -25.71 15.67
CA LYS A 12 6.16 -24.81 15.06
C LYS A 12 5.55 -23.47 14.70
N ASP A 13 6.37 -22.42 14.76
CA ASP A 13 5.99 -21.10 14.28
C ASP A 13 5.68 -21.15 12.78
N GLN A 14 4.56 -20.54 12.39
CA GLN A 14 4.14 -20.49 11.01
C GLN A 14 4.82 -19.33 10.27
N LEU A 15 4.99 -19.49 8.97
CA LEU A 15 5.46 -18.44 8.09
C LEU A 15 4.32 -17.46 7.80
N TYR A 16 4.65 -16.20 7.56
CA TYR A 16 3.66 -15.18 7.19
C TYR A 16 4.22 -14.20 6.17
N PHE A 17 3.33 -13.60 5.41
CA PHE A 17 3.63 -12.46 4.56
C PHE A 17 2.46 -11.47 4.60
N TYR A 18 2.76 -10.21 4.30
CA TYR A 18 1.72 -9.19 4.16
C TYR A 18 1.32 -9.04 2.70
N ASP A 19 0.04 -9.25 2.41
CA ASP A 19 -0.58 -8.87 1.15
C ASP A 19 -1.06 -7.44 1.28
N ALA A 20 -0.35 -6.54 0.59
CA ALA A 20 -0.54 -5.11 0.69
C ALA A 20 -1.08 -4.58 -0.64
N ALA A 21 -2.33 -4.17 -0.67
CA ALA A 21 -2.96 -3.55 -1.81
C ALA A 21 -3.16 -2.05 -1.57
N ALA A 22 -2.67 -1.23 -2.49
CA ALA A 22 -2.93 0.20 -2.48
C ALA A 22 -4.32 0.51 -3.10
N PRO A 23 -4.91 1.69 -2.82
CA PRO A 23 -6.19 2.08 -3.39
C PRO A 23 -6.16 2.14 -4.91
N ILE A 24 -7.28 1.77 -5.53
CA ILE A 24 -7.53 1.93 -6.97
C ILE A 24 -8.63 2.97 -7.16
N ILE A 25 -8.40 3.90 -8.07
CA ILE A 25 -9.28 5.03 -8.36
C ILE A 25 -9.67 5.04 -9.85
N GLU A 26 -10.82 5.65 -10.16
CA GLU A 26 -11.26 5.88 -11.53
C GLU A 26 -10.52 7.06 -12.16
N LYS A 27 -10.11 6.90 -13.42
CA LYS A 27 -9.43 7.93 -14.20
C LYS A 27 -10.27 9.19 -14.35
N ASP A 28 -11.56 9.02 -14.62
CA ASP A 28 -12.47 10.15 -14.90
C ASP A 28 -12.70 11.04 -13.65
N SER A 29 -12.33 10.55 -12.47
CA SER A 29 -12.36 11.32 -11.22
C SER A 29 -11.07 12.11 -10.95
N ILE A 30 -10.05 11.97 -11.81
CA ILE A 30 -8.78 12.67 -11.69
C ILE A 30 -8.86 14.01 -12.43
N ASP A 31 -8.53 15.11 -11.76
CA ASP A 31 -8.36 16.42 -12.39
C ASP A 31 -7.05 16.46 -13.20
N MET A 32 -7.17 16.19 -14.50
CA MET A 32 -6.03 16.10 -15.42
C MET A 32 -5.28 17.42 -15.61
N ASP A 33 -5.87 18.56 -15.25
CA ASP A 33 -5.21 19.88 -15.34
C ASP A 33 -4.17 20.07 -14.23
N LYS A 34 -4.33 19.37 -13.09
CA LYS A 34 -3.44 19.44 -11.92
C LYS A 34 -2.33 18.39 -11.94
N VAL A 35 -2.46 17.36 -12.76
CA VAL A 35 -1.50 16.25 -12.84
C VAL A 35 -0.71 16.30 -14.14
N TYR A 36 0.36 15.53 -14.22
CA TYR A 36 1.17 15.39 -15.44
C TYR A 36 1.74 13.97 -15.61
N LEU A 37 1.91 13.57 -16.87
CA LEU A 37 2.55 12.31 -17.23
C LEU A 37 4.07 12.49 -17.23
N LYS A 38 4.78 11.70 -16.45
CA LYS A 38 6.24 11.64 -16.46
C LYS A 38 6.75 10.36 -15.82
N SER A 39 7.82 9.80 -16.39
CA SER A 39 8.62 8.76 -15.75
C SER A 39 9.79 9.40 -14.98
N ARG A 40 10.22 8.76 -13.92
CA ARG A 40 11.33 9.25 -13.09
C ARG A 40 12.64 9.27 -13.87
N TYR A 41 13.31 10.42 -13.88
CA TYR A 41 14.53 10.69 -14.64
C TYR A 41 14.39 10.54 -16.16
N ASP A 42 13.16 10.70 -16.67
CA ASP A 42 12.84 10.52 -18.09
C ASP A 42 13.32 9.16 -18.66
N LYS A 43 13.33 8.13 -17.80
CA LYS A 43 13.70 6.76 -18.20
C LYS A 43 12.49 5.98 -18.67
N GLY A 44 12.48 5.59 -19.95
CA GLY A 44 11.40 4.83 -20.56
C GLY A 44 10.18 5.67 -20.90
N GLU A 45 9.05 5.02 -21.14
CA GLU A 45 7.77 5.68 -21.43
C GLU A 45 7.23 6.37 -20.16
N ALA A 46 6.51 7.47 -20.34
CA ALA A 46 5.85 8.20 -19.26
C ALA A 46 4.62 7.38 -18.78
N ALA A 47 4.87 6.39 -17.92
CA ALA A 47 3.87 5.42 -17.47
C ALA A 47 3.09 5.84 -16.22
N TYR A 48 3.43 6.98 -15.62
CA TYR A 48 2.83 7.42 -14.36
C TYR A 48 2.20 8.80 -14.51
N LEU A 49 0.98 8.95 -14.00
CA LEU A 49 0.42 10.25 -13.67
C LEU A 49 1.01 10.70 -12.32
N ASN A 50 1.43 11.94 -12.24
CA ASN A 50 2.07 12.52 -11.07
C ASN A 50 1.20 13.65 -10.54
N CYS A 51 0.82 13.58 -9.26
CA CYS A 51 0.11 14.60 -8.51
C CYS A 51 1.14 15.41 -7.72
N PRO A 52 1.55 16.61 -8.18
CA PRO A 52 2.51 17.44 -7.48
C PRO A 52 1.88 18.10 -6.27
N MET A 53 2.65 18.26 -5.20
CA MET A 53 2.25 18.97 -3.99
C MET A 53 3.26 20.05 -3.65
N THR A 54 2.76 21.20 -3.21
CA THR A 54 3.54 22.23 -2.50
C THR A 54 3.85 21.76 -1.08
N GLU A 55 4.72 22.47 -0.38
CA GLU A 55 5.04 22.17 1.03
C GLU A 55 3.81 22.32 1.93
N GLU A 56 2.99 23.33 1.69
CA GLU A 56 1.77 23.57 2.47
C GLU A 56 0.74 22.45 2.26
N GLU A 57 0.52 22.01 1.03
CA GLU A 57 -0.39 20.89 0.70
C GLU A 57 0.11 19.58 1.30
N PHE A 58 1.43 19.33 1.23
CA PHE A 58 2.03 18.15 1.84
C PHE A 58 1.87 18.17 3.37
N ASN A 59 2.09 19.32 4.03
CA ASN A 59 1.94 19.42 5.49
C ASN A 59 0.49 19.13 5.92
N ARG A 60 -0.50 19.71 5.24
CA ARG A 60 -1.92 19.41 5.50
C ARG A 60 -2.24 17.92 5.31
N PHE A 61 -1.74 17.34 4.24
CA PHE A 61 -1.89 15.90 3.97
C PHE A 61 -1.21 15.07 5.08
N TYR A 62 0.01 15.40 5.44
CA TYR A 62 0.79 14.68 6.45
C TYR A 62 0.10 14.71 7.82
N ASP A 63 -0.38 15.87 8.26
CA ASP A 63 -1.10 16.02 9.53
C ASP A 63 -2.39 15.19 9.52
N ALA A 64 -3.16 15.24 8.42
CA ALA A 64 -4.36 14.42 8.27
C ALA A 64 -4.07 12.91 8.30
N VAL A 65 -2.96 12.46 7.72
CA VAL A 65 -2.53 11.05 7.79
C VAL A 65 -2.26 10.62 9.23
N LEU A 66 -1.61 11.47 10.03
CA LEU A 66 -1.29 11.16 11.44
C LEU A 66 -2.54 11.13 12.34
N GLU A 67 -3.57 11.91 12.01
CA GLU A 67 -4.83 11.99 12.74
C GLU A 67 -5.87 10.96 12.23
N ALA A 68 -5.62 10.35 11.08
CA ALA A 68 -6.56 9.45 10.41
C ALA A 68 -6.85 8.19 11.20
N GLU A 69 -8.12 7.78 11.19
CA GLU A 69 -8.57 6.61 11.93
C GLU A 69 -8.05 5.31 11.31
N VAL A 70 -7.32 4.53 12.10
CA VAL A 70 -6.76 3.23 11.71
C VAL A 70 -7.75 2.12 12.08
N ALA A 71 -7.89 1.12 11.21
CA ALA A 71 -8.62 -0.10 11.53
C ALA A 71 -7.94 -0.85 12.70
N PRO A 72 -8.71 -1.56 13.55
CA PRO A 72 -8.13 -2.35 14.61
C PRO A 72 -7.13 -3.35 14.04
N VAL A 73 -5.88 -3.24 14.47
CA VAL A 73 -4.82 -4.17 14.12
C VAL A 73 -4.59 -5.09 15.31
N ASN A 74 -4.65 -6.39 15.10
CA ASN A 74 -4.40 -7.36 16.16
C ASN A 74 -2.98 -7.24 16.70
N GLU A 75 -2.74 -7.57 17.98
CA GLU A 75 -1.42 -7.40 18.62
C GLU A 75 -0.31 -8.15 17.88
N PHE A 76 -0.60 -9.31 17.31
CA PHE A 76 0.36 -10.11 16.55
C PHE A 76 0.67 -9.52 15.15
N GLU A 77 -0.14 -8.57 14.66
CA GLU A 77 0.09 -7.87 13.39
C GLU A 77 0.98 -6.63 13.55
N LYS A 78 1.21 -6.17 14.78
CA LYS A 78 2.06 -5.00 15.08
C LYS A 78 3.56 -5.26 14.91
N GLU A 79 3.98 -6.51 14.72
CA GLU A 79 5.38 -6.89 14.68
C GLU A 79 5.92 -6.97 13.25
N LYS A 80 6.86 -6.08 12.95
CA LYS A 80 7.81 -6.14 11.83
C LYS A 80 7.22 -6.15 10.41
N TYR A 81 6.78 -4.97 9.98
CA TYR A 81 6.58 -4.74 8.53
C TYR A 81 7.92 -4.84 7.79
N PHE A 82 7.96 -5.58 6.68
CA PHE A 82 9.03 -5.46 5.71
C PHE A 82 8.98 -4.06 5.08
N GLU A 83 10.13 -3.45 4.80
CA GLU A 83 10.18 -2.07 4.26
C GLU A 83 9.30 -1.87 3.02
N GLY A 84 9.24 -2.88 2.12
CA GLY A 84 8.43 -2.80 0.90
C GLY A 84 6.91 -2.92 1.10
N CYS A 85 6.46 -3.40 2.26
CA CYS A 85 5.04 -3.60 2.59
C CYS A 85 4.55 -2.72 3.74
N MET A 86 5.34 -1.74 4.16
CA MET A 86 4.98 -0.88 5.30
C MET A 86 3.79 0.01 4.94
N PRO A 87 2.75 0.09 5.81
CA PRO A 87 1.65 1.02 5.63
C PRO A 87 2.14 2.46 5.57
N PHE A 88 1.54 3.28 4.68
CA PHE A 88 2.03 4.64 4.49
C PHE A 88 1.83 5.54 5.72
N GLU A 89 0.78 5.31 6.53
CA GLU A 89 0.58 5.99 7.81
C GLU A 89 1.65 5.61 8.85
N VAL A 90 2.14 4.37 8.82
CA VAL A 90 3.25 3.94 9.67
C VAL A 90 4.56 4.61 9.23
N MET A 91 4.76 4.76 7.91
CA MET A 91 5.89 5.53 7.38
C MET A 91 5.82 7.00 7.81
N ALA A 92 4.62 7.62 7.73
CA ALA A 92 4.39 8.98 8.22
C ALA A 92 4.73 9.13 9.71
N GLY A 93 4.30 8.18 10.55
CA GLY A 93 4.58 8.17 11.98
C GLY A 93 6.07 8.05 12.34
N ARG A 94 6.94 7.62 11.42
CA ARG A 94 8.40 7.58 11.61
C ARG A 94 9.06 8.94 11.43
N GLY A 95 8.36 9.93 10.89
CA GLY A 95 8.81 11.30 10.76
C GLY A 95 8.44 11.95 9.45
N HIS A 96 8.30 13.26 9.48
CA HIS A 96 7.83 14.12 8.40
C HIS A 96 8.52 13.86 7.03
N LYS A 97 9.82 13.60 7.04
CA LYS A 97 10.58 13.38 5.80
C LYS A 97 10.50 11.95 5.26
N THR A 98 9.97 11.00 6.02
CA THR A 98 9.98 9.59 5.61
C THR A 98 9.21 9.37 4.30
N LEU A 99 8.04 9.99 4.14
CA LEU A 99 7.26 9.92 2.90
C LEU A 99 7.98 10.55 1.72
N LEU A 100 8.75 11.64 1.94
CA LEU A 100 9.51 12.36 0.90
C LEU A 100 10.74 11.58 0.41
N PHE A 101 11.25 10.64 1.20
CA PHE A 101 12.29 9.70 0.78
C PHE A 101 11.73 8.36 0.30
N GLY A 102 10.44 8.10 0.56
CA GLY A 102 9.69 6.90 0.21
C GLY A 102 8.74 7.13 -0.98
N PRO A 103 7.43 6.81 -0.81
CA PRO A 103 6.45 6.80 -1.90
C PRO A 103 6.18 8.18 -2.51
N MET A 104 6.39 9.27 -1.77
CA MET A 104 6.13 10.64 -2.24
C MET A 104 7.38 11.40 -2.68
N LYS A 105 8.47 10.69 -2.97
CA LYS A 105 9.75 11.28 -3.36
C LYS A 105 9.63 12.09 -4.66
N PRO A 106 10.00 13.41 -4.67
CA PRO A 106 9.83 14.27 -5.85
C PRO A 106 11.02 14.26 -6.82
N VAL A 107 12.14 13.64 -6.45
CA VAL A 107 13.39 13.68 -7.24
C VAL A 107 13.23 12.98 -8.58
N GLY A 108 13.59 13.67 -9.68
CA GLY A 108 13.47 13.17 -11.04
C GLY A 108 12.05 13.26 -11.62
N LEU A 109 11.18 14.05 -10.97
CA LEU A 109 9.78 14.27 -11.36
C LEU A 109 9.46 15.78 -11.44
N GLU A 110 10.34 16.55 -12.07
CA GLU A 110 10.12 17.96 -12.35
C GLU A 110 8.85 18.11 -13.22
N ASP A 111 7.98 19.04 -12.84
CA ASP A 111 6.75 19.34 -13.59
C ASP A 111 7.13 19.89 -14.98
N PRO A 112 6.70 19.24 -16.08
CA PRO A 112 7.02 19.67 -17.43
C PRO A 112 6.39 21.02 -17.79
N LYS A 113 5.32 21.47 -17.11
CA LYS A 113 4.67 22.77 -17.36
C LYS A 113 5.48 23.92 -16.76
N THR A 114 6.14 23.70 -15.62
CA THR A 114 6.82 24.76 -14.87
C THR A 114 8.34 24.59 -14.86
N GLY A 115 8.86 23.40 -15.17
CA GLY A 115 10.26 23.03 -15.04
C GLY A 115 10.75 22.94 -13.60
N LYS A 116 9.87 23.10 -12.61
CA LYS A 116 10.22 23.08 -11.19
C LYS A 116 9.97 21.71 -10.59
N ARG A 117 10.81 21.35 -9.62
CA ARG A 117 10.61 20.16 -8.80
C ARG A 117 9.58 20.47 -7.71
N PRO A 118 8.49 19.70 -7.60
CA PRO A 118 7.53 19.81 -6.52
C PRO A 118 8.18 19.50 -5.16
N TYR A 119 7.50 19.86 -4.07
CA TYR A 119 7.93 19.46 -2.72
C TYR A 119 7.71 17.96 -2.48
N ALA A 120 6.55 17.44 -2.86
CA ALA A 120 6.20 16.02 -2.84
C ALA A 120 5.44 15.65 -4.12
N VAL A 121 5.41 14.36 -4.45
CA VAL A 121 4.65 13.84 -5.59
C VAL A 121 3.99 12.52 -5.22
N VAL A 122 2.70 12.41 -5.46
CA VAL A 122 1.99 11.13 -5.45
C VAL A 122 1.95 10.59 -6.87
N GLN A 123 2.36 9.34 -7.06
CA GLN A 123 2.37 8.67 -8.36
C GLN A 123 1.16 7.75 -8.51
N LEU A 124 0.51 7.84 -9.66
CA LEU A 124 -0.59 6.97 -10.04
C LEU A 124 -0.13 6.10 -11.21
N ARG A 125 -0.28 4.78 -11.05
CA ARG A 125 0.07 3.80 -12.09
C ARG A 125 -1.21 3.22 -12.68
N GLN A 126 -1.28 3.15 -14.01
CA GLN A 126 -2.37 2.46 -14.70
C GLN A 126 -2.47 1.01 -14.20
N ASP A 127 -3.68 0.60 -13.81
CA ASP A 127 -3.95 -0.72 -13.21
C ASP A 127 -4.61 -1.69 -14.20
N ASP A 128 -5.31 -1.18 -15.22
CA ASP A 128 -6.00 -1.97 -16.24
C ASP A 128 -5.53 -1.69 -17.67
N ALA A 129 -5.75 -2.63 -18.57
CA ALA A 129 -5.35 -2.49 -19.98
C ALA A 129 -6.13 -1.40 -20.72
N ALA A 130 -7.34 -1.07 -20.28
CA ALA A 130 -8.19 -0.03 -20.88
C ALA A 130 -7.76 1.39 -20.46
N GLY A 131 -6.93 1.51 -19.42
CA GLY A 131 -6.47 2.79 -18.89
C GLY A 131 -7.56 3.57 -18.19
N THR A 132 -8.54 2.88 -17.61
CA THR A 132 -9.66 3.47 -16.87
C THR A 132 -9.44 3.51 -15.36
N LEU A 133 -8.52 2.69 -14.86
CA LEU A 133 -8.22 2.55 -13.45
C LEU A 133 -6.76 2.86 -13.15
N TYR A 134 -6.54 3.51 -12.01
CA TYR A 134 -5.21 3.89 -11.54
C TYR A 134 -4.99 3.46 -10.08
N ASN A 135 -3.83 2.86 -9.82
CA ASN A 135 -3.36 2.50 -8.51
C ASN A 135 -2.54 3.64 -7.90
N ILE A 136 -2.81 4.01 -6.65
CA ILE A 136 -2.02 5.01 -5.92
C ILE A 136 -0.76 4.35 -5.35
N VAL A 137 0.37 4.59 -5.99
CA VAL A 137 1.62 3.87 -5.70
C VAL A 137 2.12 4.12 -4.27
N GLY A 138 2.32 3.04 -3.52
CA GLY A 138 2.88 3.10 -2.17
C GLY A 138 1.90 3.48 -1.07
N PHE A 139 0.59 3.50 -1.35
CA PHE A 139 -0.47 3.83 -0.40
C PHE A 139 -1.17 2.60 0.20
N GLN A 140 -0.45 1.49 0.37
CA GLN A 140 -0.95 0.40 1.19
C GLN A 140 -1.17 0.88 2.64
N THR A 141 -2.28 0.47 3.27
CA THR A 141 -2.73 1.13 4.49
C THR A 141 -3.65 0.27 5.35
N HIS A 142 -3.65 0.54 6.66
CA HIS A 142 -4.66 0.07 7.62
C HIS A 142 -5.70 1.15 7.95
N LEU A 143 -5.68 2.32 7.31
CA LEU A 143 -6.68 3.34 7.53
C LEU A 143 -8.08 2.81 7.21
N LYS A 144 -9.08 3.22 7.98
CA LYS A 144 -10.48 2.94 7.66
C LYS A 144 -10.89 3.58 6.34
N TRP A 145 -11.83 3.00 5.63
CA TRP A 145 -12.24 3.46 4.28
C TRP A 145 -12.62 4.94 4.24
N GLY A 146 -13.38 5.43 5.23
CA GLY A 146 -13.70 6.85 5.33
C GLY A 146 -12.46 7.73 5.45
N ALA A 147 -11.54 7.35 6.34
CA ALA A 147 -10.29 8.07 6.55
C ALA A 147 -9.38 8.02 5.30
N GLN A 148 -9.34 6.88 4.57
CA GLN A 148 -8.62 6.82 3.29
C GLN A 148 -9.16 7.84 2.30
N LYS A 149 -10.48 7.94 2.16
CA LYS A 149 -11.10 8.90 1.23
C LYS A 149 -10.76 10.34 1.61
N GLU A 150 -10.91 10.71 2.86
CA GLU A 150 -10.61 12.04 3.38
C GLU A 150 -9.15 12.43 3.13
N VAL A 151 -8.21 11.53 3.41
CA VAL A 151 -6.78 11.77 3.19
C VAL A 151 -6.44 11.87 1.71
N ILE A 152 -6.97 10.98 0.86
CA ILE A 152 -6.70 10.98 -0.57
C ILE A 152 -7.24 12.24 -1.24
N GLN A 153 -8.38 12.77 -0.81
CA GLN A 153 -8.97 14.00 -1.32
C GLN A 153 -8.15 15.27 -1.03
N LEU A 154 -7.16 15.21 -0.14
CA LEU A 154 -6.20 16.29 0.09
C LEU A 154 -5.08 16.36 -0.95
N ILE A 155 -4.97 15.34 -1.81
CA ILE A 155 -3.95 15.29 -2.86
C ILE A 155 -4.43 16.10 -4.06
N PRO A 156 -3.65 17.10 -4.54
CA PRO A 156 -4.01 17.87 -5.73
C PRO A 156 -4.29 16.99 -6.94
N GLY A 157 -5.45 17.19 -7.55
CA GLY A 157 -5.95 16.37 -8.66
C GLY A 157 -6.82 15.20 -8.23
N LEU A 158 -6.96 14.91 -6.93
CA LEU A 158 -7.78 13.83 -6.39
C LEU A 158 -8.91 14.32 -5.46
N GLU A 159 -9.24 15.60 -5.48
CA GLU A 159 -10.24 16.21 -4.59
C GLU A 159 -11.64 15.61 -4.75
N ASN A 160 -11.97 15.15 -5.95
CA ASN A 160 -13.25 14.51 -6.27
C ASN A 160 -13.11 13.03 -6.61
N VAL A 161 -12.09 12.38 -6.05
CA VAL A 161 -11.72 11.00 -6.39
C VAL A 161 -12.85 9.99 -6.13
N ASP A 162 -13.06 9.11 -7.09
CA ASP A 162 -13.88 7.91 -6.95
C ASP A 162 -12.97 6.68 -6.72
N ILE A 163 -13.06 6.13 -5.50
CA ILE A 163 -12.25 5.00 -5.08
C ILE A 163 -13.02 3.71 -5.39
N VAL A 164 -12.53 2.96 -6.37
CA VAL A 164 -13.12 1.67 -6.79
C VAL A 164 -12.76 0.56 -5.81
N ARG A 165 -11.53 0.58 -5.31
CA ARG A 165 -11.04 -0.36 -4.30
C ARG A 165 -10.20 0.39 -3.27
N TYR A 166 -10.55 0.23 -2.01
CA TYR A 166 -9.77 0.79 -0.91
C TYR A 166 -8.48 0.00 -0.69
N GLY A 167 -7.48 0.69 -0.18
CA GLY A 167 -6.24 0.07 0.26
C GLY A 167 -6.51 -0.87 1.44
N VAL A 168 -5.83 -1.98 1.45
CA VAL A 168 -5.92 -2.99 2.51
C VAL A 168 -4.55 -3.62 2.75
N MET A 169 -4.37 -4.09 3.98
CA MET A 169 -3.25 -4.94 4.33
C MET A 169 -3.77 -6.17 5.06
N HIS A 170 -3.39 -7.34 4.58
CA HIS A 170 -3.71 -8.61 5.22
C HIS A 170 -2.42 -9.34 5.57
N ARG A 171 -2.36 -9.84 6.78
CA ARG A 171 -1.35 -10.82 7.17
C ARG A 171 -1.85 -12.20 6.76
N ASN A 172 -1.21 -12.78 5.76
CA ASN A 172 -1.42 -14.17 5.38
C ASN A 172 -0.47 -15.05 6.16
N THR A 173 -1.01 -16.07 6.81
CA THR A 173 -0.22 -17.07 7.53
C THR A 173 -0.31 -18.37 6.77
N PHE A 174 0.82 -19.06 6.59
CA PHE A 174 0.90 -20.35 5.91
C PHE A 174 1.84 -21.29 6.62
N ILE A 175 1.59 -22.58 6.43
CA ILE A 175 2.37 -23.65 7.05
C ILE A 175 3.75 -23.70 6.38
N ASN A 176 4.81 -23.87 7.16
CA ASN A 176 6.13 -24.25 6.64
C ASN A 176 6.08 -25.72 6.16
N SER A 177 5.41 -25.94 5.03
CA SER A 177 5.08 -27.26 4.51
C SER A 177 6.31 -28.18 4.33
N PRO A 178 7.49 -27.72 3.86
CA PRO A 178 8.66 -28.59 3.76
C PRO A 178 9.08 -29.26 5.06
N ASP A 179 8.79 -28.62 6.21
CA ASP A 179 9.22 -29.09 7.52
C ASP A 179 8.17 -29.96 8.23
N VAL A 180 6.90 -29.85 7.83
CA VAL A 180 5.80 -30.44 8.59
C VAL A 180 4.87 -31.36 7.79
N LEU A 181 4.91 -31.29 6.43
CA LEU A 181 4.06 -32.11 5.57
C LEU A 181 4.89 -33.09 4.71
N ASN A 182 4.27 -34.22 4.40
CA ASN A 182 4.81 -35.16 3.41
C ASN A 182 4.29 -34.81 1.98
N GLU A 183 4.67 -35.60 0.98
CA GLU A 183 4.29 -35.44 -0.44
C GLU A 183 2.76 -35.54 -0.69
N LYS A 184 1.99 -36.08 0.27
CA LYS A 184 0.52 -36.17 0.20
C LYS A 184 -0.18 -35.06 0.98
N TYR A 185 0.56 -34.03 1.41
CA TYR A 185 0.07 -32.94 2.28
C TYR A 185 -0.48 -33.44 3.64
N GLU A 186 -0.02 -34.61 4.11
CA GLU A 186 -0.31 -35.14 5.42
C GLU A 186 0.76 -34.65 6.42
N LEU A 187 0.36 -34.43 7.68
CA LEU A 187 1.29 -34.06 8.73
C LEU A 187 2.27 -35.22 8.97
N ILE A 188 3.58 -34.95 8.95
CA ILE A 188 4.63 -35.95 9.07
C ILE A 188 4.49 -36.80 10.35
N ASN A 189 4.02 -36.20 11.45
CA ASN A 189 3.83 -36.86 12.74
C ASN A 189 2.41 -37.41 12.92
N ASN A 190 1.49 -37.21 11.99
CA ASN A 190 0.12 -37.73 12.07
C ASN A 190 -0.55 -37.74 10.67
N ASP A 191 -0.49 -38.85 9.98
CA ASP A 191 -1.02 -39.08 8.64
C ASP A 191 -2.55 -38.98 8.50
N ARG A 192 -3.26 -38.86 9.64
CA ARG A 192 -4.72 -38.62 9.65
C ARG A 192 -5.09 -37.17 9.44
N ILE A 193 -4.11 -36.26 9.48
CA ILE A 193 -4.34 -34.82 9.30
C ILE A 193 -3.77 -34.43 7.96
N GLN A 194 -4.64 -33.95 7.08
CA GLN A 194 -4.26 -33.35 5.79
C GLN A 194 -4.57 -31.87 5.78
N PHE A 195 -3.71 -31.12 5.11
CA PHE A 195 -3.89 -29.68 4.90
C PHE A 195 -4.31 -29.41 3.46
N ALA A 196 -5.20 -28.41 3.29
CA ALA A 196 -5.66 -27.94 2.00
C ALA A 196 -5.72 -26.41 2.04
N GLY A 197 -5.47 -25.76 0.89
CA GLY A 197 -5.51 -24.33 0.74
C GLY A 197 -4.11 -23.72 0.53
N GLN A 198 -3.90 -22.54 1.09
CA GLN A 198 -2.60 -21.85 0.98
C GLN A 198 -1.60 -22.46 1.97
N MET A 199 -0.55 -23.06 1.41
CA MET A 199 0.48 -23.77 2.15
C MET A 199 1.86 -23.24 1.75
#